data_b1cc99fa029867429b826244f1232026
#
_entry.id   b1cc99fa029867429b826244f1232026
#
_cell.length_a   1.000
_cell.length_b   1.000
_cell.length_c   1.000
_cell.angle_alpha   90.00
_cell.angle_beta   90.00
_cell.angle_gamma   90.00
#
_symmetry.space_group_name_H-M   'P 1'
#
loop_
_entity.id
_entity.type
_entity.pdbx_description
1 polymer ?
#
loop_
_entity_poly.entity_id
_entity_poly.type
_entity_poly.pdbx_seq_one_letter_code
_entity_poly.pdbx_strand_id
1 'polypeptide(L)'
;MVGATNPDWMPLLRALTLMACLYAAGIFCSWLWQWVIVTVEQGTLKKIRDDMFAHQQTLPIRYFDTNEHGDIMSRYTNDTDTLRQAISQSFPQMFSSAVSAIAALVSMLWLSVPVTIFVLAFTMILFVVVRKVVSRSGRYFVKQQIAIGDVNAFVEEAVNGQKVIKVFNHEDATQTTFDKKNEELFEASAEANTWGNVTMPIVGNMGYLLYILLAIFGGFAAISGLGNFGLSGTGPLTLGTLISLLTLSRSFVNPLGQVSMQFNMVMMALAGASRIFALMDEQPEDDGGSVTLVNVELGEDGRTMTEVDHETGHWAWKREEGDDGTRSLKAAQSLSPRAAEVAMKARETAITSPDGRLTLLQGDVRFTDVNFGYNPDKPVLHDITWFAKPGQKIALVGATGAGKTTVTNLINRFYDIQDGMILYDGISVKGIRKPDLRRSLGVVLQDVNLFTGTVMDNIRYGRLDATDEECIAAAKLTNADGFIRMLPNGYQTVLEGDGSGLSQGQRQLISIARAAVADPPAMILDEATSSIDTRTEEVVQAGMDNLMKGRTVFVIAHRLSTVRNSDVIMVLDHGRIIERGSHDELIAQKGEYYQLYTGAVELE
;
A
#
# COMPACT_ATOMS: atom_id res chain seq x y z
N MET A 1 -68.35 -16.91 7.26
CA MET A 1 -68.51 -18.16 6.50
C MET A 1 -68.81 -19.39 7.40
N VAL A 2 -68.68 -19.29 8.66
CA VAL A 2 -69.04 -20.41 9.59
C VAL A 2 -70.57 -20.42 9.76
N GLY A 3 -71.22 -21.42 9.23
CA GLY A 3 -72.67 -21.61 9.35
C GLY A 3 -73.51 -21.37 8.07
N ALA A 4 -72.90 -21.02 6.95
CA ALA A 4 -73.63 -20.90 5.67
C ALA A 4 -73.75 -22.27 4.97
N THR A 5 -74.95 -22.63 4.60
CA THR A 5 -75.24 -23.90 3.88
C THR A 5 -74.76 -23.93 2.43
N ASN A 6 -74.34 -22.77 1.91
CA ASN A 6 -73.71 -22.63 0.58
C ASN A 6 -72.66 -21.47 0.64
N PRO A 7 -71.38 -21.75 1.02
CA PRO A 7 -70.37 -20.72 1.14
C PRO A 7 -69.98 -20.17 -0.23
N ASP A 8 -70.01 -18.82 -0.38
CA ASP A 8 -69.46 -18.15 -1.56
C ASP A 8 -67.93 -18.15 -1.50
N TRP A 9 -67.27 -18.90 -2.36
CA TRP A 9 -65.83 -19.07 -2.42
C TRP A 9 -65.13 -17.94 -3.22
N MET A 10 -65.91 -17.12 -3.93
CA MET A 10 -65.34 -16.07 -4.82
C MET A 10 -64.51 -15.04 -4.08
N PRO A 11 -64.90 -14.51 -2.90
CA PRO A 11 -64.08 -13.56 -2.15
C PRO A 11 -62.76 -14.18 -1.68
N LEU A 12 -62.76 -15.45 -1.26
CA LEU A 12 -61.56 -16.17 -0.86
C LEU A 12 -60.62 -16.39 -2.06
N LEU A 13 -61.17 -16.81 -3.19
CA LEU A 13 -60.40 -17.05 -4.42
C LEU A 13 -59.75 -15.75 -4.91
N ARG A 14 -60.48 -14.62 -4.90
CA ARG A 14 -59.94 -13.30 -5.26
C ARG A 14 -58.76 -12.89 -4.34
N ALA A 15 -58.92 -13.08 -3.00
CA ALA A 15 -57.87 -12.78 -2.05
C ALA A 15 -56.61 -13.64 -2.27
N LEU A 16 -56.79 -14.95 -2.49
CA LEU A 16 -55.69 -15.88 -2.79
C LEU A 16 -54.98 -15.53 -4.10
N THR A 17 -55.74 -15.19 -5.15
CA THR A 17 -55.17 -14.77 -6.43
C THR A 17 -54.38 -13.48 -6.28
N LEU A 18 -54.91 -12.48 -5.56
CA LEU A 18 -54.19 -11.25 -5.26
C LEU A 18 -52.90 -11.51 -4.50
N MET A 19 -52.95 -12.34 -3.46
CA MET A 19 -51.75 -12.76 -2.72
C MET A 19 -50.71 -13.42 -3.63
N ALA A 20 -51.13 -14.37 -4.48
CA ALA A 20 -50.24 -15.06 -5.41
C ALA A 20 -49.56 -14.07 -6.38
N CYS A 21 -50.30 -13.13 -6.91
CA CYS A 21 -49.75 -12.06 -7.78
C CYS A 21 -48.75 -11.16 -7.03
N LEU A 22 -49.04 -10.75 -5.78
CA LEU A 22 -48.13 -9.96 -4.96
C LEU A 22 -46.86 -10.74 -4.61
N TYR A 23 -46.95 -12.03 -4.27
CA TYR A 23 -45.78 -12.87 -4.03
C TYR A 23 -44.94 -13.07 -5.29
N ALA A 24 -45.56 -13.31 -6.46
CA ALA A 24 -44.87 -13.43 -7.73
C ALA A 24 -44.10 -12.12 -8.09
N ALA A 25 -44.75 -10.97 -7.91
CA ALA A 25 -44.13 -9.67 -8.09
C ALA A 25 -42.97 -9.47 -7.10
N GLY A 26 -43.14 -9.84 -5.84
CA GLY A 26 -42.08 -9.76 -4.82
C GLY A 26 -40.86 -10.64 -5.17
N ILE A 27 -41.07 -11.86 -5.63
CA ILE A 27 -40.00 -12.77 -6.09
C ILE A 27 -39.26 -12.15 -7.27
N PHE A 28 -39.98 -11.61 -8.26
CA PHE A 28 -39.39 -10.96 -9.41
C PHE A 28 -38.57 -9.71 -9.02
N CYS A 29 -39.10 -8.86 -8.15
CA CYS A 29 -38.37 -7.70 -7.63
C CYS A 29 -37.11 -8.10 -6.84
N SER A 30 -37.19 -9.16 -6.03
CA SER A 30 -36.03 -9.68 -5.29
C SER A 30 -34.96 -10.24 -6.21
N TRP A 31 -35.35 -10.95 -7.27
CA TRP A 31 -34.42 -11.43 -8.29
C TRP A 31 -33.75 -10.28 -9.03
N LEU A 32 -34.52 -9.29 -9.47
CA LEU A 32 -34.00 -8.10 -10.15
C LEU A 32 -33.06 -7.31 -9.24
N TRP A 33 -33.42 -7.16 -7.98
CA TRP A 33 -32.59 -6.54 -6.95
C TRP A 33 -31.22 -7.22 -6.83
N GLN A 34 -31.20 -8.57 -6.67
CA GLN A 34 -29.96 -9.33 -6.56
C GLN A 34 -29.08 -9.17 -7.80
N TRP A 35 -29.66 -9.15 -8.97
CA TRP A 35 -28.91 -8.95 -10.21
C TRP A 35 -28.29 -7.55 -10.29
N VAL A 36 -29.05 -6.51 -9.96
CA VAL A 36 -28.57 -5.11 -9.98
C VAL A 36 -27.50 -4.89 -8.92
N ILE A 37 -27.69 -5.36 -7.68
CA ILE A 37 -26.74 -5.10 -6.59
C ILE A 37 -25.37 -5.71 -6.86
N VAL A 38 -25.31 -6.92 -7.44
CA VAL A 38 -24.03 -7.55 -7.81
C VAL A 38 -23.29 -6.71 -8.85
N THR A 39 -23.98 -6.19 -9.85
CA THR A 39 -23.39 -5.35 -10.88
C THR A 39 -22.84 -4.03 -10.31
N VAL A 40 -23.62 -3.38 -9.45
CA VAL A 40 -23.22 -2.13 -8.78
C VAL A 40 -22.05 -2.37 -7.83
N GLU A 41 -22.12 -3.41 -7.00
CA GLU A 41 -21.08 -3.80 -6.06
C GLU A 41 -19.74 -4.03 -6.77
N GLN A 42 -19.72 -4.98 -7.73
CA GLN A 42 -18.47 -5.35 -8.41
C GLN A 42 -17.92 -4.20 -9.26
N GLY A 43 -18.80 -3.42 -9.91
CA GLY A 43 -18.38 -2.23 -10.67
C GLY A 43 -17.75 -1.15 -9.78
N THR A 44 -18.34 -0.90 -8.60
CA THR A 44 -17.81 0.07 -7.64
C THR A 44 -16.46 -0.38 -7.09
N LEU A 45 -16.35 -1.65 -6.68
CA LEU A 45 -15.10 -2.19 -6.13
C LEU A 45 -13.98 -2.22 -7.16
N LYS A 46 -14.29 -2.59 -8.41
CA LYS A 46 -13.33 -2.52 -9.51
C LYS A 46 -12.79 -1.10 -9.64
N LYS A 47 -13.68 -0.11 -9.72
CA LYS A 47 -13.28 1.30 -9.85
C LYS A 47 -12.42 1.78 -8.67
N ILE A 48 -12.80 1.45 -7.43
CA ILE A 48 -12.01 1.80 -6.24
C ILE A 48 -10.60 1.20 -6.33
N ARG A 49 -10.46 -0.08 -6.70
CA ARG A 49 -9.15 -0.71 -6.86
C ARG A 49 -8.33 -0.09 -7.98
N ASP A 50 -8.96 0.21 -9.11
CA ASP A 50 -8.31 0.86 -10.26
C ASP A 50 -7.81 2.26 -9.86
N ASP A 51 -8.65 3.06 -9.19
CA ASP A 51 -8.31 4.41 -8.74
C ASP A 51 -7.21 4.38 -7.67
N MET A 52 -7.31 3.47 -6.67
CA MET A 52 -6.27 3.27 -5.65
C MET A 52 -4.93 2.90 -6.28
N PHE A 53 -4.91 1.94 -7.21
CA PHE A 53 -3.67 1.48 -7.83
C PHE A 53 -3.05 2.57 -8.71
N ALA A 54 -3.85 3.26 -9.51
CA ALA A 54 -3.39 4.37 -10.34
C ALA A 54 -2.79 5.50 -9.47
N HIS A 55 -3.46 5.85 -8.36
CA HIS A 55 -2.97 6.86 -7.43
C HIS A 55 -1.69 6.41 -6.73
N GLN A 56 -1.62 5.15 -6.28
CA GLN A 56 -0.44 4.58 -5.63
C GLN A 56 0.82 4.69 -6.49
N GLN A 57 0.70 4.58 -7.84
CA GLN A 57 1.84 4.75 -8.75
C GLN A 57 2.37 6.18 -8.80
N THR A 58 1.62 7.16 -8.32
CA THR A 58 2.04 8.58 -8.27
C THR A 58 2.68 8.98 -6.94
N LEU A 59 2.64 8.10 -5.92
CA LEU A 59 3.11 8.43 -4.59
C LEU A 59 4.64 8.44 -4.49
N PRO A 60 5.21 9.31 -3.63
CA PRO A 60 6.64 9.34 -3.38
C PRO A 60 7.13 8.08 -2.65
N ILE A 61 8.40 7.73 -2.84
CA ILE A 61 9.05 6.58 -2.16
C ILE A 61 8.89 6.67 -0.64
N ARG A 62 8.92 7.88 -0.08
CA ARG A 62 8.69 8.11 1.35
C ARG A 62 7.43 7.42 1.88
N TYR A 63 6.36 7.38 1.07
CA TYR A 63 5.12 6.72 1.46
C TYR A 63 5.34 5.22 1.70
N PHE A 64 6.10 4.56 0.84
CA PHE A 64 6.40 3.12 0.94
C PHE A 64 7.41 2.80 2.05
N ASP A 65 8.34 3.73 2.32
CA ASP A 65 9.32 3.58 3.40
C ASP A 65 8.70 3.78 4.80
N THR A 66 7.59 4.53 4.90
CA THR A 66 6.94 4.86 6.17
C THR A 66 5.70 4.01 6.48
N ASN A 67 5.16 3.28 5.50
CA ASN A 67 4.00 2.42 5.66
C ASN A 67 4.39 0.96 5.44
N GLU A 68 3.93 0.08 6.32
CA GLU A 68 4.18 -1.35 6.17
C GLU A 68 3.46 -1.91 4.93
N HIS A 69 4.14 -2.77 4.17
CA HIS A 69 3.57 -3.40 2.98
C HIS A 69 2.28 -4.17 3.28
N GLY A 70 2.21 -4.80 4.48
CA GLY A 70 1.02 -5.50 4.95
C GLY A 70 -0.19 -4.58 5.11
N ASP A 71 0.01 -3.37 5.63
CA ASP A 71 -1.06 -2.39 5.77
C ASP A 71 -1.57 -1.89 4.42
N ILE A 72 -0.67 -1.66 3.46
CA ILE A 72 -1.03 -1.27 2.10
C ILE A 72 -1.84 -2.39 1.45
N MET A 73 -1.40 -3.65 1.55
CA MET A 73 -2.11 -4.81 1.00
C MET A 73 -3.47 -5.02 1.67
N SER A 74 -3.59 -4.75 2.98
CA SER A 74 -4.86 -4.87 3.71
C SER A 74 -5.95 -3.93 3.16
N ARG A 75 -5.58 -2.77 2.61
CA ARG A 75 -6.53 -1.84 1.96
C ARG A 75 -7.15 -2.46 0.70
N TYR A 76 -6.37 -3.22 -0.08
CA TYR A 76 -6.87 -3.92 -1.29
C TYR A 76 -7.67 -5.18 -0.98
N THR A 77 -7.45 -5.80 0.17
CA THR A 77 -8.09 -7.06 0.57
C THR A 77 -9.18 -6.83 1.62
N ASN A 78 -8.80 -6.66 2.88
CA ASN A 78 -9.72 -6.61 4.01
C ASN A 78 -10.64 -5.38 3.99
N ASP A 79 -10.08 -4.18 3.76
CA ASP A 79 -10.86 -2.95 3.77
C ASP A 79 -11.83 -2.90 2.59
N THR A 80 -11.38 -3.34 1.43
CA THR A 80 -12.23 -3.45 0.24
C THR A 80 -13.34 -4.49 0.44
N ASP A 81 -13.06 -5.63 1.12
CA ASP A 81 -14.07 -6.64 1.40
C ASP A 81 -15.12 -6.17 2.44
N THR A 82 -14.70 -5.48 3.50
CA THR A 82 -15.64 -4.89 4.46
C THR A 82 -16.54 -3.85 3.80
N LEU A 83 -16.01 -3.04 2.89
CA LEU A 83 -16.79 -2.09 2.10
C LEU A 83 -17.78 -2.81 1.16
N ARG A 84 -17.36 -3.92 0.53
CA ARG A 84 -18.20 -4.80 -0.26
C ARG A 84 -19.40 -5.29 0.56
N GLN A 85 -19.15 -5.84 1.74
CA GLN A 85 -20.20 -6.36 2.63
C GLN A 85 -21.18 -5.25 3.07
N ALA A 86 -20.67 -4.04 3.31
CA ALA A 86 -21.54 -2.92 3.64
C ALA A 86 -22.48 -2.56 2.47
N ILE A 87 -21.94 -2.46 1.25
CA ILE A 87 -22.70 -2.08 0.04
C ILE A 87 -23.73 -3.17 -0.31
N SER A 88 -23.30 -4.45 -0.34
CA SER A 88 -24.16 -5.55 -0.82
C SER A 88 -25.14 -6.10 0.22
N GLN A 89 -24.81 -5.99 1.50
CA GLN A 89 -25.61 -6.61 2.56
C GLN A 89 -26.12 -5.60 3.59
N SER A 90 -25.21 -4.82 4.21
CA SER A 90 -25.58 -4.02 5.39
C SER A 90 -26.51 -2.88 5.07
N PHE A 91 -26.21 -2.05 4.08
CA PHE A 91 -27.08 -0.94 3.69
C PHE A 91 -28.45 -1.41 3.17
N PRO A 92 -28.51 -2.40 2.25
CA PRO A 92 -29.79 -2.94 1.80
C PRO A 92 -30.62 -3.55 2.93
N GLN A 93 -29.97 -4.31 3.82
CA GLN A 93 -30.67 -4.92 4.96
C GLN A 93 -31.20 -3.87 5.95
N MET A 94 -30.43 -2.81 6.24
CA MET A 94 -30.89 -1.72 7.07
C MET A 94 -32.08 -0.99 6.44
N PHE A 95 -32.01 -0.71 5.14
CA PHE A 95 -33.10 -0.06 4.40
C PHE A 95 -34.36 -0.94 4.39
N SER A 96 -34.23 -2.23 4.05
CA SER A 96 -35.33 -3.18 4.07
C SER A 96 -35.95 -3.33 5.46
N SER A 97 -35.12 -3.39 6.49
CA SER A 97 -35.55 -3.48 7.89
C SER A 97 -36.31 -2.21 8.31
N ALA A 98 -35.82 -1.03 7.93
CA ALA A 98 -36.49 0.23 8.22
C ALA A 98 -37.86 0.32 7.54
N VAL A 99 -37.94 -0.01 6.24
CA VAL A 99 -39.20 -0.02 5.49
C VAL A 99 -40.18 -1.03 6.11
N SER A 100 -39.72 -2.23 6.45
CA SER A 100 -40.55 -3.25 7.07
C SER A 100 -41.09 -2.82 8.45
N ALA A 101 -40.25 -2.24 9.28
CA ALA A 101 -40.65 -1.73 10.60
C ALA A 101 -41.68 -0.58 10.47
N ILE A 102 -41.43 0.37 9.56
CA ILE A 102 -42.36 1.48 9.30
C ILE A 102 -43.69 0.96 8.77
N ALA A 103 -43.67 0.06 7.80
CA ALA A 103 -44.88 -0.55 7.25
C ALA A 103 -45.69 -1.31 8.32
N ALA A 104 -45.01 -2.10 9.18
CA ALA A 104 -45.63 -2.78 10.30
C ALA A 104 -46.25 -1.78 11.30
N LEU A 105 -45.52 -0.71 11.66
CA LEU A 105 -46.00 0.33 12.58
C LEU A 105 -47.25 1.04 12.02
N VAL A 106 -47.20 1.47 10.77
CA VAL A 106 -48.34 2.12 10.10
C VAL A 106 -49.54 1.19 10.06
N SER A 107 -49.35 -0.11 9.72
CA SER A 107 -50.42 -1.10 9.71
C SER A 107 -51.01 -1.36 11.10
N MET A 108 -50.18 -1.35 12.14
CA MET A 108 -50.65 -1.51 13.53
C MET A 108 -51.45 -0.28 13.97
N LEU A 109 -51.02 0.94 13.68
CA LEU A 109 -51.73 2.19 13.96
C LEU A 109 -53.08 2.23 13.20
N TRP A 110 -53.10 1.71 11.98
CA TRP A 110 -54.32 1.59 11.19
C TRP A 110 -55.36 0.69 11.87
N LEU A 111 -54.92 -0.42 12.45
CA LEU A 111 -55.79 -1.43 13.08
C LEU A 111 -56.14 -1.07 14.52
N SER A 112 -55.18 -0.58 15.34
CA SER A 112 -55.40 -0.28 16.76
C SER A 112 -54.33 0.62 17.34
N VAL A 113 -54.66 1.83 17.71
CA VAL A 113 -53.75 2.76 18.38
C VAL A 113 -53.39 2.28 19.81
N PRO A 114 -54.32 1.85 20.66
CA PRO A 114 -53.99 1.44 22.03
C PRO A 114 -53.00 0.23 22.06
N VAL A 115 -53.23 -0.74 21.21
CA VAL A 115 -52.34 -1.92 21.10
C VAL A 115 -50.97 -1.52 20.57
N THR A 116 -50.89 -0.59 19.60
CA THR A 116 -49.63 -0.07 19.07
C THR A 116 -48.82 0.65 20.15
N ILE A 117 -49.47 1.47 20.99
CA ILE A 117 -48.78 2.16 22.12
C ILE A 117 -48.23 1.10 23.09
N PHE A 118 -48.99 0.05 23.40
CA PHE A 118 -48.51 -1.04 24.25
C PHE A 118 -47.26 -1.73 23.66
N VAL A 119 -47.24 -2.03 22.36
CA VAL A 119 -46.10 -2.63 21.67
C VAL A 119 -44.90 -1.69 21.68
N LEU A 120 -45.09 -0.38 21.44
CA LEU A 120 -44.02 0.62 21.50
C LEU A 120 -43.43 0.74 22.92
N ALA A 121 -44.27 0.76 23.96
CA ALA A 121 -43.79 0.81 25.35
C ALA A 121 -42.95 -0.44 25.70
N PHE A 122 -43.41 -1.62 25.29
CA PHE A 122 -42.67 -2.88 25.49
C PHE A 122 -41.35 -2.89 24.70
N THR A 123 -41.35 -2.41 23.45
CA THR A 123 -40.16 -2.29 22.62
C THR A 123 -39.12 -1.33 23.25
N MET A 124 -39.56 -0.28 23.90
CA MET A 124 -38.66 0.63 24.63
C MET A 124 -37.97 -0.09 25.81
N ILE A 125 -38.72 -0.91 26.54
CA ILE A 125 -38.17 -1.77 27.61
C ILE A 125 -37.12 -2.75 27.02
N LEU A 126 -37.46 -3.41 25.93
CA LEU A 126 -36.55 -4.33 25.22
C LEU A 126 -35.26 -3.60 24.82
N PHE A 127 -35.38 -2.38 24.27
CA PHE A 127 -34.22 -1.58 23.86
C PHE A 127 -33.30 -1.27 25.06
N VAL A 128 -33.86 -0.91 26.21
CA VAL A 128 -33.07 -0.64 27.43
C VAL A 128 -32.35 -1.91 27.92
N VAL A 129 -33.01 -3.08 27.89
CA VAL A 129 -32.41 -4.35 28.27
C VAL A 129 -31.26 -4.71 27.32
N VAL A 130 -31.50 -4.67 26.03
CA VAL A 130 -30.49 -4.99 25.00
C VAL A 130 -29.30 -4.04 25.11
N ARG A 131 -29.51 -2.74 25.26
CA ARG A 131 -28.44 -1.76 25.45
C ARG A 131 -27.54 -2.08 26.63
N LYS A 132 -28.12 -2.50 27.78
CA LYS A 132 -27.32 -2.89 28.96
C LYS A 132 -26.45 -4.13 28.68
N VAL A 133 -27.01 -5.13 28.00
CA VAL A 133 -26.30 -6.37 27.67
C VAL A 133 -25.18 -6.09 26.67
N VAL A 134 -25.47 -5.39 25.57
CA VAL A 134 -24.50 -5.04 24.53
C VAL A 134 -23.36 -4.17 25.08
N SER A 135 -23.68 -3.18 25.92
CA SER A 135 -22.64 -2.34 26.57
C SER A 135 -21.72 -3.15 27.47
N ARG A 136 -22.24 -4.20 28.12
CA ARG A 136 -21.43 -5.09 28.96
C ARG A 136 -20.60 -6.04 28.10
N SER A 137 -21.20 -6.63 27.08
CA SER A 137 -20.53 -7.50 26.11
C SER A 137 -19.36 -6.80 25.44
N GLY A 138 -19.53 -5.54 25.00
CA GLY A 138 -18.50 -4.79 24.30
C GLY A 138 -17.18 -4.67 25.06
N ARG A 139 -17.23 -4.54 26.40
CA ARG A 139 -16.02 -4.49 27.25
C ARG A 139 -15.24 -5.80 27.24
N TYR A 140 -15.93 -6.94 27.23
CA TYR A 140 -15.31 -8.26 27.17
C TYR A 140 -14.76 -8.55 25.77
N PHE A 141 -15.45 -8.12 24.71
CA PHE A 141 -14.92 -8.23 23.34
C PHE A 141 -13.63 -7.45 23.15
N VAL A 142 -13.48 -6.25 23.77
CA VAL A 142 -12.21 -5.51 23.74
C VAL A 142 -11.10 -6.30 24.45
N LYS A 143 -11.37 -6.90 25.61
CA LYS A 143 -10.38 -7.77 26.29
C LYS A 143 -9.98 -8.97 25.44
N GLN A 144 -10.96 -9.64 24.81
CA GLN A 144 -10.71 -10.75 23.89
C GLN A 144 -9.82 -10.31 22.74
N GLN A 145 -10.08 -9.14 22.14
CA GLN A 145 -9.30 -8.65 21.01
C GLN A 145 -7.85 -8.38 21.38
N ILE A 146 -7.60 -7.84 22.59
CA ILE A 146 -6.25 -7.67 23.13
C ILE A 146 -5.56 -9.02 23.30
N ALA A 147 -6.22 -9.99 23.93
CA ALA A 147 -5.65 -11.32 24.14
C ALA A 147 -5.36 -12.06 22.83
N ILE A 148 -6.21 -11.90 21.81
CA ILE A 148 -5.95 -12.42 20.45
C ILE A 148 -4.68 -11.78 19.87
N GLY A 149 -4.52 -10.47 20.02
CA GLY A 149 -3.31 -9.75 19.59
C GLY A 149 -2.05 -10.30 20.27
N ASP A 150 -2.09 -10.52 21.59
CA ASP A 150 -0.96 -11.03 22.36
C ASP A 150 -0.57 -12.47 21.98
N VAL A 151 -1.55 -13.33 21.68
CA VAL A 151 -1.29 -14.70 21.18
C VAL A 151 -0.73 -14.65 19.77
N ASN A 152 -1.31 -13.85 18.88
CA ASN A 152 -0.83 -13.75 17.49
C ASN A 152 0.61 -13.22 17.43
N ALA A 153 0.92 -12.16 18.17
CA ALA A 153 2.28 -11.63 18.24
C ALA A 153 3.30 -12.67 18.76
N PHE A 154 2.92 -13.45 19.77
CA PHE A 154 3.78 -14.50 20.30
C PHE A 154 3.97 -15.65 19.29
N VAL A 155 2.92 -16.05 18.58
CA VAL A 155 3.01 -17.09 17.55
C VAL A 155 3.90 -16.62 16.41
N GLU A 156 3.77 -15.36 15.96
CA GLU A 156 4.63 -14.78 14.94
C GLU A 156 6.10 -14.77 15.38
N GLU A 157 6.39 -14.30 16.60
CA GLU A 157 7.74 -14.34 17.19
C GLU A 157 8.30 -15.76 17.24
N ALA A 158 7.50 -16.74 17.70
CA ALA A 158 7.93 -18.13 17.81
C ALA A 158 8.18 -18.77 16.43
N VAL A 159 7.34 -18.48 15.42
CA VAL A 159 7.52 -18.99 14.05
C VAL A 159 8.79 -18.40 13.43
N ASN A 160 9.01 -17.09 13.54
CA ASN A 160 10.21 -16.44 13.05
C ASN A 160 11.46 -16.92 13.79
N GLY A 161 11.37 -17.15 15.09
CA GLY A 161 12.42 -17.65 15.96
C GLY A 161 12.56 -19.17 16.00
N GLN A 162 11.81 -19.95 15.21
CA GLN A 162 11.73 -21.41 15.33
C GLN A 162 13.11 -22.12 15.25
N LYS A 163 14.02 -21.63 14.42
CA LYS A 163 15.40 -22.16 14.33
C LYS A 163 16.16 -21.97 15.64
N VAL A 164 15.99 -20.80 16.29
CA VAL A 164 16.64 -20.48 17.56
C VAL A 164 16.07 -21.37 18.67
N ILE A 165 14.74 -21.49 18.75
CA ILE A 165 14.06 -22.37 19.71
C ILE A 165 14.62 -23.80 19.61
N LYS A 166 14.73 -24.31 18.37
CA LYS A 166 15.26 -25.67 18.10
C LYS A 166 16.72 -25.85 18.48
N VAL A 167 17.60 -24.88 18.14
CA VAL A 167 19.04 -24.97 18.46
C VAL A 167 19.30 -24.95 19.96
N PHE A 168 18.50 -24.20 20.71
CA PHE A 168 18.66 -24.10 22.16
C PHE A 168 17.78 -25.08 22.95
N ASN A 169 16.97 -25.92 22.29
CA ASN A 169 16.02 -26.89 22.89
C ASN A 169 15.07 -26.21 23.90
N HIS A 170 14.49 -25.05 23.51
CA HIS A 170 13.59 -24.28 24.36
C HIS A 170 12.11 -24.52 24.03
N GLU A 171 11.74 -25.63 23.38
CA GLU A 171 10.38 -25.97 22.97
C GLU A 171 9.43 -26.00 24.17
N ASP A 172 9.81 -26.65 25.28
CA ASP A 172 8.96 -26.79 26.47
C ASP A 172 8.73 -25.44 27.17
N ALA A 173 9.75 -24.57 27.20
CA ALA A 173 9.61 -23.22 27.76
C ALA A 173 8.70 -22.33 26.88
N THR A 174 8.84 -22.45 25.57
CA THR A 174 8.01 -21.75 24.59
C THR A 174 6.56 -22.23 24.68
N GLN A 175 6.35 -23.55 24.77
CA GLN A 175 5.02 -24.14 24.96
C GLN A 175 4.36 -23.66 26.24
N THR A 176 5.09 -23.65 27.36
CA THR A 176 4.57 -23.17 28.63
C THR A 176 4.12 -21.69 28.57
N THR A 177 4.88 -20.85 27.84
CA THR A 177 4.53 -19.45 27.64
C THR A 177 3.29 -19.31 26.75
N PHE A 178 3.21 -20.11 25.69
CA PHE A 178 2.03 -20.16 24.82
C PHE A 178 0.78 -20.59 25.60
N ASP A 179 0.87 -21.67 26.38
CA ASP A 179 -0.24 -22.19 27.17
C ASP A 179 -0.83 -21.14 28.10
N LYS A 180 0.04 -20.36 28.77
CA LYS A 180 -0.40 -19.24 29.63
C LYS A 180 -1.18 -18.18 28.84
N LYS A 181 -0.64 -17.72 27.70
CA LYS A 181 -1.28 -16.73 26.85
C LYS A 181 -2.60 -17.25 26.26
N ASN A 182 -2.62 -18.53 25.89
CA ASN A 182 -3.81 -19.18 25.33
C ASN A 182 -4.90 -19.37 26.41
N GLU A 183 -4.53 -19.62 27.68
CA GLU A 183 -5.49 -19.64 28.81
C GLU A 183 -6.09 -18.24 29.04
N GLU A 184 -5.27 -17.18 29.04
CA GLU A 184 -5.75 -15.81 29.13
C GLU A 184 -6.73 -15.46 27.99
N LEU A 185 -6.43 -15.93 26.76
CA LEU A 185 -7.34 -15.80 25.61
C LEU A 185 -8.63 -16.62 25.80
N PHE A 186 -8.53 -17.84 26.32
CA PHE A 186 -9.69 -18.68 26.60
C PHE A 186 -10.63 -18.00 27.60
N GLU A 187 -10.11 -17.51 28.72
CA GLU A 187 -10.92 -16.83 29.75
C GLU A 187 -11.60 -15.57 29.16
N ALA A 188 -10.85 -14.73 28.45
CA ALA A 188 -11.38 -13.52 27.81
C ALA A 188 -12.45 -13.86 26.75
N SER A 189 -12.23 -14.92 25.97
CA SER A 189 -13.15 -15.38 24.92
C SER A 189 -14.40 -16.00 25.52
N ALA A 190 -14.27 -16.79 26.59
CA ALA A 190 -15.41 -17.39 27.28
C ALA A 190 -16.34 -16.31 27.86
N GLU A 191 -15.78 -15.29 28.53
CA GLU A 191 -16.54 -14.15 29.04
C GLU A 191 -17.21 -13.36 27.91
N ALA A 192 -16.49 -13.02 26.84
CA ALA A 192 -17.00 -12.26 25.73
C ALA A 192 -18.14 -12.99 25.03
N ASN A 193 -17.97 -14.29 24.74
CA ASN A 193 -18.97 -15.11 24.08
C ASN A 193 -20.18 -15.39 24.98
N THR A 194 -20.00 -15.55 26.30
CA THR A 194 -21.11 -15.69 27.24
C THR A 194 -22.05 -14.49 27.16
N TRP A 195 -21.51 -13.27 27.25
CA TRP A 195 -22.32 -12.06 27.14
C TRP A 195 -22.81 -11.76 25.72
N GLY A 196 -22.04 -12.09 24.68
CA GLY A 196 -22.43 -11.93 23.30
C GLY A 196 -23.59 -12.83 22.91
N ASN A 197 -23.49 -14.12 23.24
CA ASN A 197 -24.49 -15.14 22.86
C ASN A 197 -25.81 -15.03 23.64
N VAL A 198 -25.81 -14.39 24.81
CA VAL A 198 -27.04 -14.16 25.57
C VAL A 198 -27.96 -13.13 24.90
N THR A 199 -27.45 -12.25 24.05
CA THR A 199 -28.25 -11.19 23.40
C THR A 199 -29.36 -11.74 22.53
N MET A 200 -29.07 -12.75 21.67
CA MET A 200 -30.07 -13.34 20.77
C MET A 200 -31.21 -14.06 21.51
N PRO A 201 -30.97 -14.95 22.50
CA PRO A 201 -32.01 -15.51 23.32
C PRO A 201 -32.85 -14.47 24.06
N ILE A 202 -32.26 -13.40 24.57
CA ILE A 202 -33.01 -12.30 25.22
C ILE A 202 -33.98 -11.67 24.21
N VAL A 203 -33.50 -11.25 23.03
CA VAL A 203 -34.34 -10.62 22.02
C VAL A 203 -35.46 -11.57 21.58
N GLY A 204 -35.14 -12.83 21.29
CA GLY A 204 -36.13 -13.85 20.91
C GLY A 204 -37.19 -14.10 21.99
N ASN A 205 -36.76 -14.34 23.23
CA ASN A 205 -37.70 -14.62 24.34
C ASN A 205 -38.53 -13.39 24.75
N MET A 206 -37.95 -12.18 24.67
CA MET A 206 -38.71 -10.95 24.86
C MET A 206 -39.77 -10.78 23.76
N GLY A 207 -39.46 -11.15 22.52
CA GLY A 207 -40.45 -11.21 21.44
C GLY A 207 -41.60 -12.18 21.72
N TYR A 208 -41.33 -13.36 22.27
CA TYR A 208 -42.37 -14.30 22.73
C TYR A 208 -43.17 -13.75 23.92
N LEU A 209 -42.51 -13.12 24.89
CA LEU A 209 -43.15 -12.46 26.02
C LEU A 209 -44.11 -11.36 25.54
N LEU A 210 -43.68 -10.51 24.63
CA LEU A 210 -44.55 -9.52 24.00
C LEU A 210 -45.77 -10.16 23.37
N TYR A 211 -45.58 -11.25 22.61
CA TYR A 211 -46.68 -11.98 21.96
C TYR A 211 -47.69 -12.49 22.97
N ILE A 212 -47.23 -13.10 24.07
CA ILE A 212 -48.09 -13.62 25.14
C ILE A 212 -48.86 -12.49 25.83
N LEU A 213 -48.15 -11.43 26.23
CA LEU A 213 -48.78 -10.27 26.89
C LEU A 213 -49.79 -9.57 25.96
N LEU A 214 -49.48 -9.49 24.68
CA LEU A 214 -50.39 -8.92 23.69
C LEU A 214 -51.60 -9.79 23.45
N ALA A 215 -51.46 -11.12 23.46
CA ALA A 215 -52.56 -12.07 23.34
C ALA A 215 -53.50 -11.97 24.57
N ILE A 216 -52.95 -11.87 25.79
CA ILE A 216 -53.73 -11.71 27.03
C ILE A 216 -54.44 -10.36 27.03
N PHE A 217 -53.72 -9.27 26.82
CA PHE A 217 -54.29 -7.90 26.81
C PHE A 217 -55.34 -7.75 25.72
N GLY A 218 -54.99 -8.12 24.48
CA GLY A 218 -55.92 -8.01 23.35
C GLY A 218 -57.11 -8.96 23.45
N GLY A 219 -56.90 -10.17 23.97
CA GLY A 219 -57.98 -11.14 24.25
C GLY A 219 -58.93 -10.61 25.31
N PHE A 220 -58.41 -10.05 26.40
CA PHE A 220 -59.24 -9.39 27.43
C PHE A 220 -60.04 -8.20 26.86
N ALA A 221 -59.39 -7.37 26.08
CA ALA A 221 -60.03 -6.20 25.44
C ALA A 221 -61.15 -6.62 24.47
N ALA A 222 -60.94 -7.71 23.71
CA ALA A 222 -61.93 -8.27 22.77
C ALA A 222 -63.13 -8.88 23.51
N ILE A 223 -62.90 -9.61 24.61
CA ILE A 223 -63.99 -10.23 25.40
C ILE A 223 -64.76 -9.19 26.21
N SER A 224 -64.08 -8.19 26.78
CA SER A 224 -64.70 -7.13 27.59
C SER A 224 -65.40 -6.06 26.74
N GLY A 225 -65.38 -6.16 25.43
CA GLY A 225 -66.01 -5.18 24.54
C GLY A 225 -65.39 -3.79 24.62
N LEU A 226 -64.13 -3.69 25.07
CA LEU A 226 -63.41 -2.42 25.10
C LEU A 226 -63.35 -1.82 23.70
N GLY A 227 -63.74 -0.55 23.56
CA GLY A 227 -63.68 0.15 22.27
C GLY A 227 -62.27 0.21 21.72
N ASN A 228 -62.05 -0.32 20.52
CA ASN A 228 -60.84 -0.17 19.77
C ASN A 228 -60.98 1.07 18.87
N PHE A 229 -59.92 1.85 18.81
CA PHE A 229 -59.82 2.94 17.82
C PHE A 229 -58.48 2.83 17.04
N GLY A 230 -58.60 2.94 15.74
CA GLY A 230 -57.47 2.98 14.80
C GLY A 230 -57.70 4.07 13.77
N LEU A 231 -56.74 4.29 12.88
CA LEU A 231 -56.92 5.19 11.75
C LEU A 231 -58.01 4.72 10.78
N SER A 232 -58.39 3.46 10.84
CA SER A 232 -59.52 2.87 10.09
C SER A 232 -60.87 3.17 10.66
N GLY A 233 -60.96 3.77 11.87
CA GLY A 233 -62.20 4.05 12.59
C GLY A 233 -62.30 3.43 13.97
N THR A 234 -63.47 3.56 14.61
CA THR A 234 -63.76 2.99 15.94
C THR A 234 -64.64 1.77 15.79
N GLY A 235 -64.38 0.72 16.57
CA GLY A 235 -65.18 -0.50 16.58
C GLY A 235 -64.66 -1.48 17.63
N PRO A 236 -65.29 -2.68 17.80
CA PRO A 236 -64.79 -3.69 18.71
C PRO A 236 -63.50 -4.35 18.17
N LEU A 237 -62.59 -4.71 19.06
CA LEU A 237 -61.43 -5.52 18.71
C LEU A 237 -61.87 -6.94 18.35
N THR A 238 -61.82 -7.30 17.06
CA THR A 238 -62.18 -8.64 16.60
C THR A 238 -61.01 -9.61 16.76
N LEU A 239 -61.30 -10.93 16.81
CA LEU A 239 -60.29 -11.96 16.85
C LEU A 239 -59.35 -11.88 15.63
N GLY A 240 -59.86 -11.58 14.44
CA GLY A 240 -59.07 -11.41 13.24
C GLY A 240 -58.11 -10.23 13.34
N THR A 241 -58.58 -9.09 13.88
CA THR A 241 -57.73 -7.91 14.15
C THR A 241 -56.61 -8.22 15.15
N LEU A 242 -56.94 -8.99 16.22
CA LEU A 242 -55.96 -9.39 17.21
C LEU A 242 -54.86 -10.29 16.61
N ILE A 243 -55.23 -11.29 15.80
CA ILE A 243 -54.26 -12.17 15.12
C ILE A 243 -53.35 -11.35 14.18
N SER A 244 -53.92 -10.41 13.45
CA SER A 244 -53.16 -9.49 12.60
C SER A 244 -52.16 -8.66 13.41
N LEU A 245 -52.57 -8.08 14.54
CA LEU A 245 -51.70 -7.30 15.44
C LEU A 245 -50.58 -8.14 16.06
N LEU A 246 -50.86 -9.41 16.43
CA LEU A 246 -49.86 -10.36 16.91
C LEU A 246 -48.79 -10.64 15.85
N THR A 247 -49.16 -10.80 14.59
CA THR A 247 -48.22 -11.00 13.47
C THR A 247 -47.42 -9.74 13.18
N LEU A 248 -48.08 -8.58 13.10
CA LEU A 248 -47.47 -7.29 12.84
C LEU A 248 -46.50 -6.89 13.95
N SER A 249 -46.80 -7.19 15.23
CA SER A 249 -45.88 -6.90 16.33
C SER A 249 -44.53 -7.62 16.18
N ARG A 250 -44.52 -8.85 15.70
CA ARG A 250 -43.28 -9.57 15.34
C ARG A 250 -42.56 -8.94 14.14
N SER A 251 -43.33 -8.59 13.10
CA SER A 251 -42.78 -7.92 11.91
C SER A 251 -42.21 -6.53 12.22
N PHE A 252 -42.61 -5.92 13.34
CA PHE A 252 -42.05 -4.66 13.84
C PHE A 252 -40.78 -4.87 14.67
N VAL A 253 -40.74 -5.86 15.58
CA VAL A 253 -39.65 -6.08 16.53
C VAL A 253 -38.42 -6.74 15.86
N ASN A 254 -38.65 -7.73 14.99
CA ASN A 254 -37.54 -8.50 14.38
C ASN A 254 -36.57 -7.62 13.57
N PRO A 255 -37.00 -6.67 12.71
CA PRO A 255 -36.09 -5.78 11.98
C PRO A 255 -35.21 -4.92 12.88
N LEU A 256 -35.69 -4.54 14.07
CA LEU A 256 -34.89 -3.71 15.00
C LEU A 256 -33.65 -4.47 15.52
N GLY A 257 -33.77 -5.79 15.75
CA GLY A 257 -32.62 -6.65 16.08
C GLY A 257 -31.62 -6.74 14.93
N GLN A 258 -32.09 -6.89 13.70
CA GLN A 258 -31.24 -6.98 12.51
C GLN A 258 -30.45 -5.69 12.26
N VAL A 259 -31.09 -4.52 12.39
CA VAL A 259 -30.40 -3.21 12.26
C VAL A 259 -29.24 -3.09 13.25
N SER A 260 -29.44 -3.54 14.49
CA SER A 260 -28.39 -3.49 15.51
C SER A 260 -27.16 -4.34 15.15
N MET A 261 -27.35 -5.49 14.50
CA MET A 261 -26.25 -6.34 14.01
C MET A 261 -25.51 -5.70 12.84
N GLN A 262 -26.23 -5.07 11.93
CA GLN A 262 -25.62 -4.42 10.76
C GLN A 262 -24.83 -3.16 11.13
N PHE A 263 -25.14 -2.53 12.25
CA PHE A 263 -24.45 -1.31 12.68
C PHE A 263 -22.95 -1.51 12.86
N ASN A 264 -22.53 -2.61 13.48
CA ASN A 264 -21.10 -2.92 13.64
C ASN A 264 -20.39 -3.10 12.29
N MET A 265 -21.05 -3.80 11.35
CA MET A 265 -20.49 -4.01 10.01
C MET A 265 -20.33 -2.68 9.26
N VAL A 266 -21.31 -1.79 9.37
CA VAL A 266 -21.22 -0.43 8.79
C VAL A 266 -20.08 0.38 9.41
N MET A 267 -19.89 0.30 10.73
CA MET A 267 -18.76 0.98 11.40
C MET A 267 -17.40 0.44 10.95
N MET A 268 -17.26 -0.88 10.77
CA MET A 268 -16.04 -1.48 10.21
C MET A 268 -15.80 -1.03 8.76
N ALA A 269 -16.85 -1.00 7.95
CA ALA A 269 -16.75 -0.54 6.57
C ALA A 269 -16.37 0.95 6.46
N LEU A 270 -16.90 1.79 7.36
CA LEU A 270 -16.52 3.22 7.44
C LEU A 270 -15.05 3.39 7.83
N ALA A 271 -14.56 2.59 8.78
CA ALA A 271 -13.14 2.60 9.14
C ALA A 271 -12.25 2.14 7.96
N GLY A 272 -12.65 1.07 7.25
CA GLY A 272 -11.96 0.63 6.03
C GLY A 272 -11.99 1.68 4.92
N ALA A 273 -13.15 2.27 4.66
CA ALA A 273 -13.30 3.36 3.70
C ALA A 273 -12.40 4.56 4.04
N SER A 274 -12.32 4.93 5.32
CA SER A 274 -11.43 6.02 5.77
C SER A 274 -9.96 5.74 5.44
N ARG A 275 -9.49 4.48 5.60
CA ARG A 275 -8.11 4.10 5.23
C ARG A 275 -7.89 4.07 3.72
N ILE A 276 -8.90 3.63 2.95
CA ILE A 276 -8.86 3.68 1.48
C ILE A 276 -8.76 5.13 0.99
N PHE A 277 -9.63 6.01 1.49
CA PHE A 277 -9.62 7.42 1.10
C PHE A 277 -8.36 8.14 1.60
N ALA A 278 -7.83 7.81 2.77
CA ALA A 278 -6.56 8.35 3.23
C ALA A 278 -5.40 8.03 2.26
N LEU A 279 -5.39 6.81 1.65
CA LEU A 279 -4.45 6.50 0.58
C LEU A 279 -4.68 7.35 -0.67
N MET A 280 -5.94 7.55 -1.06
CA MET A 280 -6.30 8.30 -2.28
C MET A 280 -6.11 9.83 -2.12
N ASP A 281 -6.12 10.33 -0.89
CA ASP A 281 -5.91 11.75 -0.55
C ASP A 281 -4.42 12.07 -0.28
N GLU A 282 -3.54 11.05 -0.24
CA GLU A 282 -2.09 11.25 -0.08
C GLU A 282 -1.54 12.07 -1.25
N GLN A 283 -0.59 12.97 -0.97
CA GLN A 283 -0.07 13.86 -1.98
C GLN A 283 0.81 13.10 -2.98
N PRO A 284 0.57 13.24 -4.30
CA PRO A 284 1.45 12.69 -5.32
C PRO A 284 2.87 13.23 -5.20
N GLU A 285 3.82 12.49 -5.76
CA GLU A 285 5.20 12.96 -5.85
C GLU A 285 5.29 14.30 -6.58
N ASP A 286 5.83 15.33 -5.92
CA ASP A 286 6.02 16.64 -6.54
C ASP A 286 7.11 16.57 -7.62
N ASP A 287 6.77 16.96 -8.84
CA ASP A 287 7.68 17.05 -9.99
C ASP A 287 7.60 18.43 -10.64
N GLY A 288 8.13 19.42 -9.94
CA GLY A 288 8.22 20.79 -10.44
C GLY A 288 9.31 21.03 -11.50
N GLY A 289 9.95 19.97 -12.03
CA GLY A 289 11.00 20.05 -13.03
C GLY A 289 10.46 20.42 -14.43
N SER A 290 11.21 21.27 -15.18
CA SER A 290 10.91 21.66 -16.57
C SER A 290 11.94 21.12 -17.57
N VAL A 291 13.13 20.71 -17.10
CA VAL A 291 14.19 20.18 -17.95
C VAL A 291 13.90 18.71 -18.28
N THR A 292 13.93 18.37 -19.56
CA THR A 292 13.67 17.02 -20.10
C THR A 292 14.92 16.38 -20.69
N LEU A 293 14.94 15.06 -20.84
CA LEU A 293 16.02 14.30 -21.44
C LEU A 293 15.65 13.92 -22.87
N VAL A 294 16.55 14.24 -23.83
CA VAL A 294 16.37 13.97 -25.26
C VAL A 294 17.59 13.28 -25.86
N ASN A 295 17.41 12.51 -26.93
CA ASN A 295 18.49 11.98 -27.74
C ASN A 295 19.04 13.06 -28.67
N VAL A 296 20.35 13.08 -28.88
CA VAL A 296 21.00 14.08 -29.74
C VAL A 296 22.08 13.43 -30.63
N GLU A 297 22.19 13.94 -31.85
CA GLU A 297 23.37 13.73 -32.69
C GLU A 297 24.40 14.86 -32.42
N LEU A 298 25.67 14.49 -32.28
CA LEU A 298 26.76 15.42 -32.08
C LEU A 298 27.37 15.78 -33.43
N GLY A 299 27.56 17.09 -33.68
CA GLY A 299 28.33 17.59 -34.81
C GLY A 299 29.83 17.32 -34.63
N GLU A 300 30.61 17.51 -35.69
CA GLU A 300 32.06 17.30 -35.71
C GLU A 300 32.81 18.17 -34.67
N ASP A 301 32.22 19.29 -34.27
CA ASP A 301 32.77 20.22 -33.25
C ASP A 301 32.51 19.74 -31.80
N GLY A 302 31.74 18.67 -31.60
CA GLY A 302 31.36 18.13 -30.30
C GLY A 302 30.49 19.06 -29.43
N ARG A 303 30.01 20.19 -30.00
CA ARG A 303 29.15 21.18 -29.31
C ARG A 303 27.85 21.43 -30.01
N THR A 304 27.80 21.26 -31.34
CA THR A 304 26.54 21.32 -32.08
C THR A 304 25.76 20.04 -31.77
N MET A 305 24.55 20.21 -31.24
CA MET A 305 23.67 19.13 -30.87
C MET A 305 22.35 19.28 -31.62
N THR A 306 21.93 18.24 -32.31
CA THR A 306 20.63 18.16 -33.00
C THR A 306 19.77 17.11 -32.33
N GLU A 307 18.59 17.51 -31.85
CA GLU A 307 17.62 16.60 -31.26
C GLU A 307 17.10 15.61 -32.31
N VAL A 308 17.02 14.33 -31.95
CA VAL A 308 16.55 13.24 -32.81
C VAL A 308 15.62 12.30 -32.04
N ASP A 309 14.72 11.64 -32.78
CA ASP A 309 13.71 10.72 -32.19
C ASP A 309 14.19 9.27 -32.07
N HIS A 310 15.45 8.99 -32.41
CA HIS A 310 16.03 7.65 -32.32
C HIS A 310 17.24 7.63 -31.37
N GLU A 311 17.61 6.44 -30.94
CA GLU A 311 18.76 6.26 -30.05
C GLU A 311 20.08 6.49 -30.79
N THR A 312 20.90 7.37 -30.22
CA THR A 312 22.23 7.73 -30.77
C THR A 312 23.36 7.36 -29.81
N GLY A 313 23.03 6.91 -28.59
CA GLY A 313 24.00 6.77 -27.50
C GLY A 313 24.45 8.10 -26.88
N HIS A 314 23.93 9.23 -27.35
CA HIS A 314 24.18 10.56 -26.82
C HIS A 314 22.88 11.23 -26.38
N TRP A 315 22.88 11.75 -25.17
CA TRP A 315 21.72 12.34 -24.53
C TRP A 315 22.03 13.77 -24.12
N ALA A 316 21.02 14.63 -24.13
CA ALA A 316 21.16 16.01 -23.66
C ALA A 316 19.95 16.42 -22.81
N TRP A 317 20.22 17.28 -21.86
CA TRP A 317 19.19 18.00 -21.11
C TRP A 317 18.64 19.13 -21.96
N LYS A 318 17.34 19.12 -22.23
CA LYS A 318 16.62 20.14 -22.98
C LYS A 318 15.86 21.06 -22.04
N ARG A 319 16.11 22.37 -22.17
CA ARG A 319 15.39 23.43 -21.43
C ARG A 319 14.21 23.94 -22.26
N GLU A 320 13.11 24.31 -21.59
CA GLU A 320 11.98 24.97 -22.25
C GLU A 320 12.36 26.37 -22.77
N GLU A 321 11.67 26.84 -23.83
CA GLU A 321 11.84 28.18 -24.37
C GLU A 321 11.55 29.26 -23.34
N GLY A 322 12.51 30.16 -23.09
CA GLY A 322 12.38 31.25 -22.12
C GLY A 322 12.88 30.95 -20.70
N ASP A 323 13.36 29.73 -20.44
CA ASP A 323 14.09 29.44 -19.21
C ASP A 323 15.57 29.70 -19.41
N ASP A 324 16.00 30.93 -19.09
CA ASP A 324 17.43 31.37 -19.13
C ASP A 324 18.26 30.69 -18.02
N GLY A 325 17.69 29.65 -17.35
CA GLY A 325 18.32 28.97 -16.23
C GLY A 325 18.36 29.82 -14.95
N THR A 326 17.79 31.02 -14.96
CA THR A 326 17.70 31.88 -13.77
C THR A 326 16.51 31.46 -12.87
N ARG A 327 15.53 30.73 -13.38
CA ARG A 327 14.49 30.12 -12.52
C ARG A 327 15.09 29.07 -11.57
N SER A 328 16.02 28.26 -12.07
CA SER A 328 16.75 27.31 -11.21
C SER A 328 17.72 28.06 -10.25
N LEU A 329 18.21 29.23 -10.62
CA LEU A 329 19.01 30.11 -9.77
C LEU A 329 18.15 30.96 -8.82
N LYS A 330 16.91 31.33 -9.16
CA LYS A 330 15.98 32.01 -8.22
C LYS A 330 15.47 31.08 -7.13
N ALA A 331 15.31 29.78 -7.41
CA ALA A 331 15.21 28.76 -6.36
C ALA A 331 16.50 28.67 -5.52
N ALA A 332 17.62 29.15 -6.07
CA ALA A 332 18.94 29.23 -5.47
C ALA A 332 19.24 30.58 -4.77
N GLN A 333 18.29 31.50 -4.69
CA GLN A 333 18.52 32.81 -3.99
C GLN A 333 18.61 32.66 -2.45
N SER A 334 18.41 31.47 -1.92
CA SER A 334 18.75 31.08 -0.54
C SER A 334 20.12 30.40 -0.44
N LEU A 335 20.87 30.26 -1.55
CA LEU A 335 22.14 29.55 -1.56
C LEU A 335 23.24 30.33 -0.83
N SER A 336 24.13 29.56 -0.20
CA SER A 336 25.41 30.13 0.28
C SER A 336 26.21 30.72 -0.88
N PRO A 337 27.04 31.77 -0.65
CA PRO A 337 27.92 32.33 -1.69
C PRO A 337 28.79 31.27 -2.38
N ARG A 338 29.20 30.24 -1.64
CA ARG A 338 29.96 29.09 -2.12
C ARG A 338 29.17 28.25 -3.12
N ALA A 339 27.90 27.97 -2.82
CA ALA A 339 27.04 27.20 -3.71
C ALA A 339 26.77 27.94 -5.03
N ALA A 340 26.62 29.26 -4.99
CA ALA A 340 26.46 30.08 -6.18
C ALA A 340 27.73 30.05 -7.06
N GLU A 341 28.94 30.15 -6.48
CA GLU A 341 30.21 30.03 -7.19
C GLU A 341 30.37 28.65 -7.85
N VAL A 342 30.09 27.57 -7.11
CA VAL A 342 30.16 26.20 -7.65
C VAL A 342 29.18 26.02 -8.80
N ALA A 343 27.96 26.57 -8.71
CA ALA A 343 26.99 26.50 -9.80
C ALA A 343 27.45 27.23 -11.06
N MET A 344 28.04 28.41 -10.92
CA MET A 344 28.59 29.14 -12.05
C MET A 344 29.74 28.36 -12.73
N LYS A 345 30.67 27.84 -11.94
CA LYS A 345 31.80 27.04 -12.45
C LYS A 345 31.35 25.71 -13.09
N ALA A 346 30.31 25.05 -12.55
CA ALA A 346 29.74 23.84 -13.13
C ALA A 346 29.10 24.12 -14.50
N ARG A 347 28.42 25.26 -14.66
CA ARG A 347 27.86 25.72 -15.95
C ARG A 347 28.94 26.02 -16.98
N GLU A 348 30.04 26.63 -16.59
CA GLU A 348 31.18 26.92 -17.50
C GLU A 348 31.83 25.63 -18.02
N THR A 349 31.80 24.55 -17.23
CA THR A 349 32.37 23.26 -17.61
C THR A 349 31.42 22.37 -18.41
N ALA A 350 30.10 22.61 -18.33
CA ALA A 350 29.10 21.85 -19.06
C ALA A 350 29.17 22.15 -20.58
N ILE A 351 29.06 21.11 -21.40
CA ILE A 351 28.99 21.26 -22.85
C ILE A 351 27.56 21.63 -23.22
N THR A 352 27.36 22.89 -23.59
CA THR A 352 26.04 23.42 -23.95
C THR A 352 26.04 23.81 -25.44
N SER A 353 24.90 23.56 -26.11
CA SER A 353 24.70 23.97 -27.50
C SER A 353 24.85 25.51 -27.68
N PRO A 354 25.17 25.99 -28.87
CA PRO A 354 25.36 27.45 -29.13
C PRO A 354 24.13 28.29 -28.79
N ASP A 355 22.92 27.72 -28.87
CA ASP A 355 21.65 28.36 -28.53
C ASP A 355 21.32 28.29 -27.02
N GLY A 356 22.12 27.58 -26.22
CA GLY A 356 21.93 27.42 -24.78
C GLY A 356 20.79 26.48 -24.37
N ARG A 357 20.12 25.85 -25.33
CA ARG A 357 18.93 25.00 -25.06
C ARG A 357 19.28 23.59 -24.65
N LEU A 358 20.32 23.01 -25.22
CA LEU A 358 20.75 21.64 -24.96
C LEU A 358 22.04 21.64 -24.15
N THR A 359 22.12 20.80 -23.13
CA THR A 359 23.33 20.54 -22.35
C THR A 359 23.62 19.05 -22.43
N LEU A 360 24.79 18.69 -22.95
CA LEU A 360 25.22 17.31 -23.12
C LEU A 360 25.24 16.60 -21.78
N LEU A 361 24.59 15.41 -21.70
CA LEU A 361 24.63 14.58 -20.53
C LEU A 361 25.98 13.86 -20.44
N GLN A 362 26.75 14.18 -19.39
CA GLN A 362 28.10 13.66 -19.18
C GLN A 362 28.24 12.91 -17.84
N GLY A 363 27.35 13.15 -16.88
CA GLY A 363 27.41 12.55 -15.56
C GLY A 363 28.24 13.34 -14.54
N ASP A 364 28.40 14.67 -14.70
CA ASP A 364 28.98 15.52 -13.66
C ASP A 364 27.97 15.76 -12.54
N VAL A 365 28.20 15.19 -11.36
CA VAL A 365 27.32 15.35 -10.19
C VAL A 365 28.05 16.12 -9.09
N ARG A 366 27.43 17.17 -8.56
CA ARG A 366 28.00 18.03 -7.52
C ARG A 366 27.00 18.26 -6.38
N PHE A 367 27.45 18.03 -5.17
CA PHE A 367 26.77 18.38 -3.92
C PHE A 367 27.47 19.62 -3.32
N THR A 368 26.71 20.57 -2.84
CA THR A 368 27.24 21.77 -2.17
C THR A 368 26.39 22.09 -0.95
N ASP A 369 27.01 22.05 0.23
CA ASP A 369 26.45 22.39 1.54
C ASP A 369 25.11 21.66 1.81
N VAL A 370 25.00 20.39 1.39
CA VAL A 370 23.75 19.62 1.46
C VAL A 370 23.52 19.13 2.89
N ASN A 371 22.37 19.51 3.45
CA ASN A 371 21.84 19.01 4.70
C ASN A 371 20.54 18.25 4.43
N PHE A 372 20.41 17.08 5.03
CA PHE A 372 19.21 16.23 4.81
C PHE A 372 18.90 15.32 5.99
N GLY A 373 17.61 15.12 6.25
CA GLY A 373 17.06 14.10 7.15
C GLY A 373 15.71 13.58 6.65
N TYR A 374 15.46 12.28 6.76
CA TYR A 374 14.16 11.68 6.46
C TYR A 374 13.06 12.24 7.36
N ASN A 375 13.42 12.60 8.59
CA ASN A 375 12.62 13.39 9.51
C ASN A 375 13.35 14.73 9.72
N PRO A 376 12.68 15.90 9.57
CA PRO A 376 13.30 17.22 9.78
C PRO A 376 14.00 17.39 11.13
N ASP A 377 13.48 16.71 12.18
CA ASP A 377 14.04 16.76 13.54
C ASP A 377 15.28 15.86 13.75
N LYS A 378 15.59 15.01 12.76
CA LYS A 378 16.70 14.05 12.84
C LYS A 378 17.52 14.10 11.54
N PRO A 379 18.43 15.07 11.41
CA PRO A 379 19.29 15.17 10.23
C PRO A 379 20.23 13.95 10.15
N VAL A 380 20.43 13.46 8.93
CA VAL A 380 21.28 12.31 8.60
C VAL A 380 22.54 12.72 7.86
N LEU A 381 22.46 13.76 7.01
CA LEU A 381 23.60 14.32 6.29
C LEU A 381 23.83 15.76 6.74
N HIS A 382 25.11 16.13 6.92
CA HIS A 382 25.53 17.41 7.43
C HIS A 382 26.62 18.04 6.56
N ASP A 383 26.35 19.20 5.94
CA ASP A 383 27.29 19.99 5.14
C ASP A 383 28.01 19.17 4.05
N ILE A 384 27.27 18.27 3.40
CA ILE A 384 27.86 17.40 2.38
C ILE A 384 28.24 18.21 1.15
N THR A 385 29.56 18.30 0.90
CA THR A 385 30.12 18.96 -0.27
C THR A 385 31.11 18.07 -0.98
N TRP A 386 30.80 17.69 -2.23
CA TRP A 386 31.65 16.88 -3.07
C TRP A 386 31.25 16.96 -4.55
N PHE A 387 32.05 16.37 -5.42
CA PHE A 387 31.79 16.31 -6.86
C PHE A 387 32.28 14.99 -7.46
N ALA A 388 31.62 14.55 -8.52
CA ALA A 388 32.01 13.49 -9.43
C ALA A 388 32.21 14.09 -10.81
N LYS A 389 33.35 13.82 -11.43
CA LYS A 389 33.60 14.21 -12.83
C LYS A 389 33.05 13.13 -13.77
N PRO A 390 32.73 13.48 -15.03
CA PRO A 390 32.35 12.50 -16.05
C PRO A 390 33.30 11.31 -16.12
N GLY A 391 32.74 10.09 -16.15
CA GLY A 391 33.50 8.85 -16.27
C GLY A 391 34.24 8.38 -15.01
N GLN A 392 34.14 9.10 -13.88
CA GLN A 392 34.75 8.68 -12.62
C GLN A 392 33.97 7.61 -11.88
N LYS A 393 34.68 6.63 -11.33
CA LYS A 393 34.15 5.67 -10.36
C LYS A 393 34.40 6.17 -8.94
N ILE A 394 33.33 6.42 -8.20
CA ILE A 394 33.36 6.95 -6.84
C ILE A 394 32.85 5.89 -5.87
N ALA A 395 33.68 5.52 -4.90
CA ALA A 395 33.31 4.62 -3.81
C ALA A 395 32.86 5.41 -2.57
N LEU A 396 31.67 5.12 -2.06
CA LEU A 396 31.17 5.60 -0.78
C LEU A 396 31.46 4.52 0.28
N VAL A 397 32.26 4.85 1.29
CA VAL A 397 32.74 3.95 2.33
C VAL A 397 32.39 4.53 3.70
N GLY A 398 32.19 3.69 4.69
CA GLY A 398 31.87 4.10 6.08
C GLY A 398 30.99 3.08 6.78
N ALA A 399 30.81 3.22 8.08
CA ALA A 399 29.99 2.32 8.88
C ALA A 399 28.51 2.32 8.46
N THR A 400 27.76 1.27 8.86
CA THR A 400 26.32 1.23 8.68
C THR A 400 25.66 2.43 9.36
N GLY A 401 24.74 3.11 8.65
CA GLY A 401 24.14 4.35 9.14
C GLY A 401 24.94 5.63 8.90
N ALA A 402 26.15 5.57 8.30
CA ALA A 402 26.94 6.78 8.00
C ALA A 402 26.33 7.71 6.94
N GLY A 403 25.26 7.29 6.25
CA GLY A 403 24.57 8.10 5.24
C GLY A 403 24.86 7.74 3.77
N LYS A 404 25.55 6.63 3.50
CA LYS A 404 25.89 6.18 2.12
C LYS A 404 24.68 6.04 1.20
N THR A 405 23.70 5.24 1.61
CA THR A 405 22.43 5.03 0.87
C THR A 405 21.61 6.31 0.78
N THR A 406 21.71 7.20 1.77
CA THR A 406 21.03 8.50 1.73
C THR A 406 21.59 9.37 0.60
N VAL A 407 22.90 9.38 0.38
CA VAL A 407 23.52 10.12 -0.75
C VAL A 407 22.96 9.60 -2.08
N THR A 408 22.88 8.28 -2.29
CA THR A 408 22.36 7.69 -3.53
C THR A 408 20.86 7.96 -3.72
N ASN A 409 20.07 7.94 -2.64
CA ASN A 409 18.66 8.32 -2.68
C ASN A 409 18.44 9.77 -3.10
N LEU A 410 19.34 10.67 -2.72
CA LEU A 410 19.29 12.07 -3.13
C LEU A 410 19.73 12.29 -4.59
N ILE A 411 20.69 11.50 -5.12
CA ILE A 411 21.05 11.53 -6.54
C ILE A 411 19.85 11.13 -7.41
N ASN A 412 19.11 10.06 -7.01
CA ASN A 412 17.87 9.60 -7.67
C ASN A 412 16.68 10.54 -7.44
N ARG A 413 16.84 11.54 -6.59
CA ARG A 413 15.74 12.42 -6.17
C ARG A 413 14.51 11.63 -5.69
N PHE A 414 14.73 10.54 -4.95
CA PHE A 414 13.66 9.86 -4.20
C PHE A 414 13.17 10.72 -3.04
N TYR A 415 14.06 11.61 -2.56
CA TYR A 415 13.82 12.63 -1.56
C TYR A 415 14.38 13.96 -2.02
N ASP A 416 13.69 15.04 -1.73
CA ASP A 416 14.18 16.40 -1.97
C ASP A 416 14.96 16.91 -0.75
N ILE A 417 16.11 17.58 -1.00
CA ILE A 417 16.95 18.14 0.06
C ILE A 417 16.27 19.31 0.76
N GLN A 418 16.52 19.44 2.08
CA GLN A 418 16.05 20.58 2.86
C GLN A 418 16.92 21.82 2.64
N ASP A 419 18.24 21.65 2.56
CA ASP A 419 19.19 22.75 2.40
C ASP A 419 20.35 22.35 1.52
N GLY A 420 21.03 23.33 0.91
CA GLY A 420 22.11 23.11 -0.04
C GLY A 420 21.64 22.92 -1.48
N MET A 421 22.53 22.36 -2.32
CA MET A 421 22.27 22.18 -3.75
C MET A 421 22.90 20.89 -4.28
N ILE A 422 22.18 20.22 -5.18
CA ILE A 422 22.68 19.11 -6.00
C ILE A 422 22.57 19.53 -7.46
N LEU A 423 23.68 19.45 -8.18
CA LEU A 423 23.75 19.72 -9.62
C LEU A 423 24.05 18.44 -10.38
N TYR A 424 23.46 18.30 -11.56
CA TYR A 424 23.76 17.28 -12.54
C TYR A 424 24.05 17.99 -13.88
N ASP A 425 25.27 17.85 -14.40
CA ASP A 425 25.77 18.57 -15.58
C ASP A 425 25.50 20.08 -15.52
N GLY A 426 25.69 20.68 -14.35
CA GLY A 426 25.47 22.11 -14.10
C GLY A 426 24.02 22.54 -13.98
N ILE A 427 23.06 21.59 -13.98
CA ILE A 427 21.62 21.82 -13.81
C ILE A 427 21.21 21.36 -12.42
N SER A 428 20.42 22.16 -11.70
CA SER A 428 19.86 21.71 -10.42
C SER A 428 18.93 20.52 -10.61
N VAL A 429 19.12 19.43 -9.83
CA VAL A 429 18.27 18.24 -9.91
C VAL A 429 16.80 18.55 -9.62
N LYS A 430 16.49 19.61 -8.85
CA LYS A 430 15.12 20.08 -8.63
C LYS A 430 14.48 20.66 -9.91
N GLY A 431 15.27 21.14 -10.85
CA GLY A 431 14.81 21.66 -12.14
C GLY A 431 14.63 20.59 -13.22
N ILE A 432 15.13 19.38 -13.02
CA ILE A 432 14.99 18.26 -13.96
C ILE A 432 13.72 17.48 -13.61
N ARG A 433 12.95 17.08 -14.63
CA ARG A 433 11.80 16.20 -14.40
C ARG A 433 12.25 14.86 -13.82
N LYS A 434 11.59 14.41 -12.76
CA LYS A 434 11.97 13.17 -12.04
C LYS A 434 12.04 11.93 -12.93
N PRO A 435 11.09 11.67 -13.84
CA PRO A 435 11.20 10.54 -14.77
C PRO A 435 12.44 10.63 -15.68
N ASP A 436 12.77 11.84 -16.15
CA ASP A 436 13.91 12.08 -17.03
C ASP A 436 15.23 11.95 -16.27
N LEU A 437 15.30 12.46 -15.03
CA LEU A 437 16.44 12.27 -14.14
C LEU A 437 16.70 10.78 -13.89
N ARG A 438 15.66 10.03 -13.49
CA ARG A 438 15.77 8.61 -13.20
C ARG A 438 16.09 7.76 -14.43
N ARG A 439 15.62 8.17 -15.62
CA ARG A 439 15.97 7.54 -16.88
C ARG A 439 17.47 7.71 -17.22
N SER A 440 18.10 8.80 -16.80
CA SER A 440 19.54 9.04 -16.99
C SER A 440 20.43 8.24 -16.04
N LEU A 441 19.86 7.60 -15.02
CA LEU A 441 20.56 6.88 -13.95
C LEU A 441 20.23 5.39 -14.00
N GLY A 442 21.23 4.53 -14.10
CA GLY A 442 21.08 3.09 -13.89
C GLY A 442 21.25 2.76 -12.42
N VAL A 443 20.35 1.97 -11.86
CA VAL A 443 20.42 1.60 -10.45
C VAL A 443 20.46 0.09 -10.32
N VAL A 444 21.46 -0.42 -9.60
CA VAL A 444 21.52 -1.80 -9.14
C VAL A 444 21.43 -1.79 -7.62
N LEU A 445 20.31 -2.28 -7.09
CA LEU A 445 20.04 -2.30 -5.65
C LEU A 445 20.63 -3.53 -4.98
N GLN A 446 20.88 -3.42 -3.68
CA GLN A 446 21.30 -4.53 -2.82
C GLN A 446 20.27 -5.67 -2.80
N ASP A 447 19.00 -5.30 -2.54
CA ASP A 447 17.88 -6.22 -2.56
C ASP A 447 17.32 -6.31 -3.98
N VAL A 448 17.53 -7.46 -4.60
CA VAL A 448 17.11 -7.71 -5.98
C VAL A 448 15.66 -8.17 -5.98
N ASN A 449 14.77 -7.31 -6.47
CA ASN A 449 13.38 -7.65 -6.72
C ASN A 449 13.19 -8.05 -8.20
N LEU A 450 12.77 -9.29 -8.43
CA LEU A 450 12.35 -9.78 -9.73
C LEU A 450 10.84 -9.88 -9.79
N PHE A 451 10.29 -9.59 -10.97
CA PHE A 451 8.85 -9.65 -11.20
C PHE A 451 8.45 -11.01 -11.76
N THR A 452 7.23 -11.45 -11.44
CA THR A 452 6.64 -12.62 -12.08
C THR A 452 6.55 -12.39 -13.59
N GLY A 453 7.15 -13.30 -14.36
CA GLY A 453 7.27 -13.17 -15.83
C GLY A 453 8.51 -13.92 -16.30
N THR A 454 8.85 -13.82 -17.59
CA THR A 454 10.04 -14.48 -18.13
C THR A 454 11.33 -13.79 -17.68
N VAL A 455 12.46 -14.48 -17.77
CA VAL A 455 13.79 -13.86 -17.58
C VAL A 455 13.97 -12.72 -18.58
N MET A 456 13.52 -12.89 -19.83
CA MET A 456 13.56 -11.86 -20.86
C MET A 456 12.79 -10.61 -20.44
N ASP A 457 11.57 -10.76 -19.91
CA ASP A 457 10.74 -9.62 -19.42
C ASP A 457 11.42 -8.90 -18.26
N ASN A 458 12.05 -9.63 -17.36
CA ASN A 458 12.79 -9.07 -16.24
C ASN A 458 14.03 -8.26 -16.68
N ILE A 459 14.73 -8.66 -17.74
CA ILE A 459 15.82 -7.87 -18.31
C ILE A 459 15.25 -6.65 -19.04
N ARG A 460 14.24 -6.86 -19.90
CA ARG A 460 13.55 -5.79 -20.66
C ARG A 460 12.92 -4.73 -19.79
N TYR A 461 12.66 -5.02 -18.50
CA TYR A 461 12.14 -4.04 -17.56
C TYR A 461 13.01 -2.78 -17.43
N GLY A 462 14.30 -2.86 -17.73
CA GLY A 462 15.20 -1.72 -17.79
C GLY A 462 14.88 -0.73 -18.93
N ARG A 463 14.40 -1.25 -20.08
CA ARG A 463 13.92 -0.49 -21.23
C ARG A 463 12.86 -1.32 -21.95
N LEU A 464 11.59 -0.92 -21.81
CA LEU A 464 10.44 -1.74 -22.22
C LEU A 464 10.34 -1.95 -23.75
N ASP A 465 10.90 -1.08 -24.56
CA ASP A 465 10.96 -1.14 -26.03
C ASP A 465 12.22 -1.86 -26.56
N ALA A 466 13.09 -2.36 -25.68
CA ALA A 466 14.27 -3.11 -26.08
C ALA A 466 13.90 -4.41 -26.83
N THR A 467 14.65 -4.69 -27.89
CA THR A 467 14.51 -5.94 -28.65
C THR A 467 15.07 -7.14 -27.89
N ASP A 468 14.73 -8.35 -28.31
CA ASP A 468 15.28 -9.58 -27.71
C ASP A 468 16.81 -9.63 -27.85
N GLU A 469 17.33 -9.15 -29.01
CA GLU A 469 18.75 -9.12 -29.32
C GLU A 469 19.49 -8.16 -28.37
N GLU A 470 18.94 -6.99 -28.07
CA GLU A 470 19.51 -6.03 -27.13
C GLU A 470 19.52 -6.57 -25.70
N CYS A 471 18.43 -7.21 -25.28
CA CYS A 471 18.36 -7.88 -23.96
C CYS A 471 19.40 -9.01 -23.84
N ILE A 472 19.59 -9.81 -24.90
CA ILE A 472 20.62 -10.86 -24.95
C ILE A 472 22.02 -10.25 -24.96
N ALA A 473 22.24 -9.14 -25.67
CA ALA A 473 23.54 -8.43 -25.66
C ALA A 473 23.87 -7.89 -24.27
N ALA A 474 22.89 -7.29 -23.58
CA ALA A 474 23.03 -6.83 -22.19
C ALA A 474 23.35 -7.99 -21.24
N ALA A 475 22.69 -9.15 -21.38
CA ALA A 475 22.94 -10.33 -20.58
C ALA A 475 24.36 -10.91 -20.84
N LYS A 476 24.86 -10.86 -22.08
CA LYS A 476 26.24 -11.27 -22.41
C LYS A 476 27.25 -10.31 -21.80
N LEU A 477 27.03 -8.99 -21.91
CA LEU A 477 27.91 -7.96 -21.35
C LEU A 477 28.09 -8.15 -19.84
N THR A 478 27.03 -8.55 -19.16
CA THR A 478 26.99 -8.72 -17.69
C THR A 478 27.24 -10.16 -17.22
N ASN A 479 27.67 -11.05 -18.10
CA ASN A 479 27.90 -12.49 -17.82
C ASN A 479 26.66 -13.28 -17.37
N ALA A 480 25.46 -12.77 -17.60
CA ALA A 480 24.22 -13.46 -17.25
C ALA A 480 23.82 -14.54 -18.28
N ASP A 481 24.17 -14.38 -19.57
CA ASP A 481 23.78 -15.27 -20.68
C ASP A 481 24.13 -16.76 -20.42
N GLY A 482 25.28 -16.99 -19.79
CA GLY A 482 25.78 -18.37 -19.55
C GLY A 482 24.84 -19.18 -18.68
N PHE A 483 24.41 -18.67 -17.54
CA PHE A 483 23.47 -19.39 -16.67
C PHE A 483 22.03 -19.36 -17.21
N ILE A 484 21.60 -18.26 -17.87
CA ILE A 484 20.25 -18.16 -18.43
C ILE A 484 20.02 -19.28 -19.45
N ARG A 485 20.99 -19.57 -20.33
CA ARG A 485 20.88 -20.65 -21.31
C ARG A 485 20.84 -22.06 -20.69
N MET A 486 21.29 -22.23 -19.45
CA MET A 486 21.20 -23.49 -18.71
C MET A 486 19.83 -23.68 -18.04
N LEU A 487 18.99 -22.65 -17.96
CA LEU A 487 17.62 -22.78 -17.47
C LEU A 487 16.76 -23.61 -18.43
N PRO A 488 15.72 -24.30 -17.96
CA PRO A 488 14.93 -25.24 -18.79
C PRO A 488 14.41 -24.63 -20.10
N ASN A 489 13.98 -23.35 -20.09
CA ASN A 489 13.48 -22.63 -21.26
C ASN A 489 14.36 -21.41 -21.62
N GLY A 490 15.62 -21.36 -21.12
CA GLY A 490 16.51 -20.23 -21.36
C GLY A 490 15.88 -18.89 -20.95
N TYR A 491 15.93 -17.90 -21.82
CA TYR A 491 15.33 -16.57 -21.60
C TYR A 491 13.81 -16.60 -21.41
N GLN A 492 13.12 -17.61 -21.90
CA GLN A 492 11.67 -17.78 -21.75
C GLN A 492 11.28 -18.55 -20.48
N THR A 493 12.24 -18.83 -19.60
CA THR A 493 11.96 -19.41 -18.28
C THR A 493 11.13 -18.43 -17.47
N VAL A 494 9.96 -18.87 -17.01
CA VAL A 494 9.07 -18.06 -16.17
C VAL A 494 9.57 -18.09 -14.73
N LEU A 495 9.74 -16.92 -14.15
CA LEU A 495 10.08 -16.71 -12.76
C LEU A 495 8.79 -16.48 -11.96
N GLU A 496 8.64 -17.16 -10.84
CA GLU A 496 7.54 -16.97 -9.90
C GLU A 496 8.08 -16.27 -8.66
N GLY A 497 7.32 -15.32 -8.13
CA GLY A 497 7.60 -14.51 -6.94
C GLY A 497 9.10 -14.23 -6.82
N ASP A 498 9.57 -13.11 -6.71
CA ASP A 498 10.98 -12.68 -6.51
C ASP A 498 12.10 -13.63 -7.04
N GLY A 499 11.83 -14.41 -8.10
CA GLY A 499 12.78 -15.35 -8.70
C GLY A 499 13.05 -16.59 -7.85
N SER A 500 12.04 -17.15 -7.19
CA SER A 500 12.15 -18.42 -6.47
C SER A 500 12.73 -19.50 -7.39
N GLY A 501 13.78 -20.20 -6.92
CA GLY A 501 14.52 -21.20 -7.72
C GLY A 501 15.84 -20.69 -8.31
N LEU A 502 16.11 -19.39 -8.32
CA LEU A 502 17.40 -18.81 -8.67
C LEU A 502 18.26 -18.56 -7.42
N SER A 503 19.57 -18.75 -7.55
CA SER A 503 20.50 -18.31 -6.50
C SER A 503 20.53 -16.79 -6.40
N GLN A 504 20.98 -16.25 -5.27
CA GLN A 504 21.09 -14.80 -5.08
C GLN A 504 21.99 -14.15 -6.15
N GLY A 505 23.12 -14.78 -6.49
CA GLY A 505 23.99 -14.27 -7.55
C GLY A 505 23.34 -14.28 -8.94
N GLN A 506 22.52 -15.29 -9.26
CA GLN A 506 21.78 -15.34 -10.51
C GLN A 506 20.73 -14.22 -10.59
N ARG A 507 20.01 -13.97 -9.49
CA ARG A 507 19.08 -12.83 -9.41
C ARG A 507 19.81 -11.51 -9.61
N GLN A 508 20.98 -11.35 -8.98
CA GLN A 508 21.80 -10.14 -9.13
C GLN A 508 22.29 -9.95 -10.56
N LEU A 509 22.72 -11.02 -11.25
CA LEU A 509 23.12 -10.94 -12.67
C LEU A 509 21.95 -10.47 -13.57
N ILE A 510 20.71 -10.91 -13.31
CA ILE A 510 19.53 -10.40 -14.03
C ILE A 510 19.30 -8.92 -13.73
N SER A 511 19.46 -8.48 -12.48
CA SER A 511 19.33 -7.07 -12.11
C SER A 511 20.39 -6.19 -12.77
N ILE A 512 21.64 -6.69 -12.87
CA ILE A 512 22.71 -6.00 -13.58
C ILE A 512 22.41 -5.92 -15.09
N ALA A 513 21.90 -7.03 -15.69
CA ALA A 513 21.48 -7.03 -17.10
C ALA A 513 20.32 -6.08 -17.38
N ARG A 514 19.36 -5.95 -16.43
CA ARG A 514 18.29 -4.94 -16.45
C ARG A 514 18.84 -3.51 -16.50
N ALA A 515 19.87 -3.21 -15.69
CA ALA A 515 20.52 -1.90 -15.72
C ALA A 515 21.34 -1.71 -17.01
N ALA A 516 21.92 -2.79 -17.56
CA ALA A 516 22.70 -2.74 -18.80
C ALA A 516 21.86 -2.43 -20.04
N VAL A 517 20.64 -2.97 -20.14
CA VAL A 517 19.76 -2.74 -21.28
C VAL A 517 19.24 -1.31 -21.34
N ALA A 518 19.16 -0.63 -20.19
CA ALA A 518 18.80 0.78 -20.11
C ALA A 518 19.91 1.73 -20.63
N ASP A 519 21.15 1.26 -20.70
CA ASP A 519 22.36 1.95 -21.18
C ASP A 519 22.54 3.38 -20.63
N PRO A 520 22.42 3.62 -19.33
CA PRO A 520 22.48 4.94 -18.74
C PRO A 520 23.93 5.47 -18.67
N PRO A 521 24.15 6.79 -18.81
CA PRO A 521 25.48 7.40 -18.72
C PRO A 521 26.05 7.46 -17.29
N ALA A 522 25.18 7.41 -16.28
CA ALA A 522 25.61 7.35 -14.88
C ALA A 522 24.93 6.19 -14.16
N MET A 523 25.62 5.61 -13.18
CA MET A 523 25.16 4.43 -12.46
C MET A 523 25.32 4.56 -10.96
N ILE A 524 24.38 3.94 -10.26
CA ILE A 524 24.41 3.77 -8.81
C ILE A 524 24.39 2.27 -8.53
N LEU A 525 25.42 1.78 -7.85
CA LEU A 525 25.57 0.39 -7.51
C LEU A 525 25.61 0.26 -5.99
N ASP A 526 24.65 -0.48 -5.46
CA ASP A 526 24.65 -0.87 -4.04
C ASP A 526 25.17 -2.33 -3.96
N GLU A 527 26.42 -2.47 -3.50
CA GLU A 527 27.17 -3.71 -3.53
C GLU A 527 26.97 -4.51 -2.23
N ALA A 528 25.92 -5.32 -2.15
CA ALA A 528 25.82 -6.35 -1.11
C ALA A 528 25.87 -7.74 -1.70
N THR A 529 27.04 -8.34 -1.64
CA THR A 529 27.30 -9.69 -2.12
C THR A 529 27.67 -10.64 -0.98
N SER A 530 27.37 -10.29 0.27
CA SER A 530 27.77 -11.01 1.48
C SER A 530 27.25 -12.47 1.57
N SER A 531 26.28 -12.84 0.74
CA SER A 531 25.64 -14.17 0.77
C SER A 531 25.85 -14.98 -0.53
N ILE A 532 26.81 -14.59 -1.38
CA ILE A 532 27.09 -15.25 -2.66
C ILE A 532 28.36 -16.11 -2.54
N ASP A 533 28.35 -17.30 -3.12
CA ASP A 533 29.54 -18.14 -3.21
C ASP A 533 30.65 -17.48 -4.04
N THR A 534 31.92 -17.72 -3.71
CA THR A 534 33.08 -17.02 -4.28
C THR A 534 33.15 -17.10 -5.81
N ARG A 535 32.75 -18.24 -6.42
CA ARG A 535 32.80 -18.40 -7.88
C ARG A 535 31.73 -17.55 -8.59
N THR A 536 30.51 -17.56 -8.08
CA THR A 536 29.42 -16.71 -8.62
C THR A 536 29.72 -15.26 -8.40
N GLU A 537 30.35 -14.92 -7.29
CA GLU A 537 30.79 -13.58 -6.96
C GLU A 537 31.77 -13.01 -8.00
N GLU A 538 32.77 -13.78 -8.42
CA GLU A 538 33.71 -13.35 -9.47
C GLU A 538 32.98 -13.03 -10.78
N VAL A 539 31.97 -13.82 -11.13
CA VAL A 539 31.14 -13.62 -12.34
C VAL A 539 30.31 -12.33 -12.22
N VAL A 540 29.69 -12.12 -11.07
CA VAL A 540 28.92 -10.88 -10.78
C VAL A 540 29.82 -9.67 -10.83
N GLN A 541 30.99 -9.72 -10.18
CA GLN A 541 31.95 -8.61 -10.16
C GLN A 541 32.44 -8.28 -11.58
N ALA A 542 32.81 -9.28 -12.38
CA ALA A 542 33.20 -9.07 -13.76
C ALA A 542 32.08 -8.47 -14.62
N GLY A 543 30.81 -8.87 -14.37
CA GLY A 543 29.63 -8.27 -15.00
C GLY A 543 29.47 -6.79 -14.63
N MET A 544 29.62 -6.45 -13.36
CA MET A 544 29.58 -5.09 -12.87
C MET A 544 30.73 -4.25 -13.45
N ASP A 545 31.95 -4.76 -13.46
CA ASP A 545 33.12 -4.05 -14.01
C ASP A 545 32.94 -3.74 -15.52
N ASN A 546 32.35 -4.66 -16.28
CA ASN A 546 32.02 -4.42 -17.69
C ASN A 546 30.96 -3.31 -17.84
N LEU A 547 29.95 -3.33 -16.99
CA LEU A 547 28.88 -2.34 -17.01
C LEU A 547 29.36 -0.93 -16.63
N MET A 548 30.33 -0.83 -15.73
CA MET A 548 30.88 0.45 -15.25
C MET A 548 31.77 1.20 -16.27
N LYS A 549 32.31 0.51 -17.29
CA LYS A 549 33.27 1.10 -18.22
C LYS A 549 32.70 2.32 -18.96
N GLY A 550 33.43 3.42 -18.92
CA GLY A 550 33.09 4.65 -19.64
C GLY A 550 31.95 5.47 -19.03
N ARG A 551 31.48 5.13 -17.84
CA ARG A 551 30.35 5.78 -17.16
C ARG A 551 30.77 6.43 -15.85
N THR A 552 30.01 7.42 -15.41
CA THR A 552 30.15 7.93 -14.04
C THR A 552 29.44 6.95 -13.10
N VAL A 553 30.15 6.44 -12.08
CA VAL A 553 29.64 5.37 -11.23
C VAL A 553 29.75 5.75 -9.75
N PHE A 554 28.65 5.62 -9.04
CA PHE A 554 28.58 5.73 -7.58
C PHE A 554 28.41 4.34 -6.99
N VAL A 555 29.37 3.86 -6.22
CA VAL A 555 29.35 2.53 -5.62
C VAL A 555 29.26 2.67 -4.10
N ILE A 556 28.21 2.13 -3.50
CA ILE A 556 28.20 1.85 -2.06
C ILE A 556 29.01 0.56 -1.87
N ALA A 557 30.28 0.74 -1.50
CA ALA A 557 31.20 -0.38 -1.52
C ALA A 557 31.28 -1.05 -0.14
N HIS A 558 30.99 -2.36 -0.16
CA HIS A 558 31.16 -3.26 0.99
C HIS A 558 32.43 -4.14 0.83
N ARG A 559 33.18 -3.97 -0.28
CA ARG A 559 34.37 -4.77 -0.60
C ARG A 559 35.60 -3.92 -0.82
N LEU A 560 36.69 -4.35 -0.20
CA LEU A 560 37.99 -3.69 -0.34
C LEU A 560 38.51 -3.66 -1.80
N SER A 561 38.22 -4.69 -2.62
CA SER A 561 38.61 -4.74 -4.03
C SER A 561 37.91 -3.66 -4.86
N THR A 562 36.62 -3.47 -4.68
CA THR A 562 35.84 -2.43 -5.39
C THR A 562 36.27 -1.04 -4.97
N VAL A 563 36.51 -0.84 -3.66
CA VAL A 563 37.03 0.43 -3.12
C VAL A 563 38.38 0.76 -3.71
N ARG A 564 39.32 -0.18 -3.69
CA ARG A 564 40.70 0.03 -4.18
C ARG A 564 40.75 0.44 -5.65
N ASN A 565 39.86 -0.12 -6.47
CA ASN A 565 39.83 0.12 -7.92
C ASN A 565 38.94 1.33 -8.29
N SER A 566 38.59 2.19 -7.34
CA SER A 566 37.83 3.42 -7.59
C SER A 566 38.76 4.62 -7.77
N ASP A 567 38.35 5.54 -8.66
CA ASP A 567 39.14 6.79 -8.92
C ASP A 567 39.13 7.72 -7.71
N VAL A 568 38.00 7.73 -7.00
CA VAL A 568 37.83 8.55 -5.80
C VAL A 568 37.11 7.73 -4.74
N ILE A 569 37.65 7.75 -3.54
CA ILE A 569 37.04 7.16 -2.34
C ILE A 569 36.58 8.30 -1.44
N MET A 570 35.34 8.21 -0.96
CA MET A 570 34.76 9.13 0.01
C MET A 570 34.42 8.36 1.27
N VAL A 571 35.03 8.72 2.38
CA VAL A 571 34.77 8.14 3.68
C VAL A 571 33.72 8.99 4.38
N LEU A 572 32.58 8.37 4.68
CA LEU A 572 31.48 8.97 5.42
C LEU A 572 31.51 8.50 6.86
N ASP A 573 31.38 9.43 7.78
CA ASP A 573 31.15 9.13 9.19
C ASP A 573 30.12 10.12 9.77
N HIS A 574 29.13 9.60 10.49
CA HIS A 574 28.05 10.38 11.12
C HIS A 574 27.47 11.46 10.17
N GLY A 575 27.20 11.09 8.91
CA GLY A 575 26.61 11.99 7.93
C GLY A 575 27.54 13.09 7.40
N ARG A 576 28.85 13.00 7.59
CA ARG A 576 29.86 13.91 7.07
C ARG A 576 30.89 13.18 6.22
N ILE A 577 31.43 13.85 5.20
CA ILE A 577 32.61 13.34 4.48
C ILE A 577 33.83 13.76 5.26
N ILE A 578 34.53 12.78 5.82
CA ILE A 578 35.74 13.00 6.64
C ILE A 578 37.03 12.87 5.85
N GLU A 579 37.04 12.01 4.82
CA GLU A 579 38.19 11.80 3.95
C GLU A 579 37.75 11.68 2.49
N ARG A 580 38.62 12.17 1.57
CA ARG A 580 38.44 12.06 0.12
C ARG A 580 39.79 11.99 -0.59
N GLY A 581 39.98 11.00 -1.44
CA GLY A 581 41.18 10.81 -2.23
C GLY A 581 41.19 9.52 -3.03
N SER A 582 42.29 9.22 -3.70
CA SER A 582 42.56 7.91 -4.26
C SER A 582 42.97 6.92 -3.17
N HIS A 583 43.03 5.64 -3.50
CA HIS A 583 43.48 4.59 -2.59
C HIS A 583 44.87 4.91 -2.00
N ASP A 584 45.85 5.25 -2.86
CA ASP A 584 47.22 5.49 -2.45
C ASP A 584 47.35 6.73 -1.56
N GLU A 585 46.60 7.80 -1.89
CA GLU A 585 46.59 9.04 -1.11
C GLU A 585 46.03 8.79 0.30
N LEU A 586 44.91 8.06 0.43
CA LEU A 586 44.27 7.82 1.71
C LEU A 586 45.06 6.80 2.56
N ILE A 587 45.71 5.81 1.96
CA ILE A 587 46.63 4.91 2.68
C ILE A 587 47.82 5.68 3.25
N ALA A 588 48.37 6.64 2.48
CA ALA A 588 49.47 7.48 2.95
C ALA A 588 49.09 8.42 4.10
N GLN A 589 47.82 8.87 4.15
CA GLN A 589 47.29 9.71 5.23
C GLN A 589 47.15 8.98 6.56
N LYS A 590 47.02 7.64 6.54
CA LYS A 590 46.83 6.77 7.74
C LYS A 590 45.61 7.17 8.59
N GLY A 591 44.57 7.68 7.94
CA GLY A 591 43.31 8.09 8.57
C GLY A 591 42.34 6.94 8.76
N GLU A 592 41.02 7.26 8.74
CA GLU A 592 39.94 6.30 8.94
C GLU A 592 39.90 5.25 7.81
N TYR A 593 40.12 5.65 6.55
CA TYR A 593 40.24 4.72 5.44
C TYR A 593 41.34 3.68 5.63
N TYR A 594 42.50 4.10 6.16
CA TYR A 594 43.61 3.18 6.45
C TYR A 594 43.20 2.13 7.50
N GLN A 595 42.47 2.55 8.54
CA GLN A 595 41.99 1.66 9.59
C GLN A 595 40.98 0.65 9.05
N LEU A 596 40.01 1.10 8.23
CA LEU A 596 39.04 0.25 7.51
C LEU A 596 39.75 -0.74 6.59
N TYR A 597 40.75 -0.29 5.83
CA TYR A 597 41.47 -1.13 4.87
C TYR A 597 42.34 -2.20 5.54
N THR A 598 42.99 -1.87 6.66
CA THR A 598 43.87 -2.79 7.40
C THR A 598 43.12 -3.73 8.34
N GLY A 599 41.80 -3.63 8.44
CA GLY A 599 40.97 -4.46 9.31
C GLY A 599 41.07 -4.07 10.80
N ALA A 600 41.57 -2.88 11.11
CA ALA A 600 41.54 -2.33 12.46
C ALA A 600 40.13 -1.89 12.90
N VAL A 601 39.25 -1.59 11.91
CA VAL A 601 37.81 -1.33 12.05
C VAL A 601 37.10 -2.11 10.94
N GLU A 602 36.00 -2.79 11.24
CA GLU A 602 35.23 -3.56 10.25
C GLU A 602 34.36 -2.65 9.37
N LEU A 603 34.27 -2.99 8.08
CA LEU A 603 33.28 -2.48 7.14
C LEU A 603 31.99 -3.27 7.38
N GLU A 604 31.21 -2.97 8.42
CA GLU A 604 29.86 -3.53 8.56
C GLU A 604 28.80 -2.71 7.82
#